data_37a32648656a577baa4e80f8b2ebdf60
#
_entry.id   37a32648656a577baa4e80f8b2ebdf60
#
_cell.length_a   1.000
_cell.length_b   1.000
_cell.length_c   1.000
_cell.angle_alpha   90.00
_cell.angle_beta   90.00
_cell.angle_gamma   90.00
#
_symmetry.space_group_name_H-M   'P 1'
#
loop_
_entity.id
_entity.type
_entity.pdbx_description
1 polymer ?
#
loop_
_entity_poly.entity_id
_entity_poly.type
_entity_poly.pdbx_seq_one_letter_code
_entity_poly.pdbx_strand_id
1 'polypeptide(L)'
;MHEKYNVKDINIESTYIHLKTDIENDNLEDVITRQRQIIMDAINRHPQFNGYEKIDLYDEKLNDERILNLMINSSRISDTGPMASVAGSISQICIEYLGKLNTKYSIIENGGDICLKTDKKSIISVYAGENSYYNNLAFEIDKKRDGYGICTSSGTFGHSKSFGVSDATIVFSTEASIADGLATRFANMANGKDNEEIINNVLDASDDYKQYYDAMIVIKDDLIAKNGHIPKLLSINNNDGGGHDMG
;
A
#
# COMPACT_ATOMS: atom_id res chain seq x y z
N MET A 1 -0.43 29.21 -14.23
CA MET A 1 0.56 29.13 -13.13
C MET A 1 0.95 27.67 -12.99
N HIS A 2 2.23 27.33 -13.14
CA HIS A 2 2.69 25.97 -12.81
C HIS A 2 2.62 25.83 -11.28
N GLU A 3 1.79 24.91 -10.81
CA GLU A 3 1.77 24.56 -9.39
C GLU A 3 3.14 23.99 -9.01
N LYS A 4 3.77 24.61 -8.02
CA LYS A 4 5.07 24.16 -7.52
C LYS A 4 4.85 23.16 -6.40
N TYR A 5 5.32 21.94 -6.60
CA TYR A 5 5.31 20.90 -5.56
C TYR A 5 6.70 20.78 -4.95
N ASN A 6 6.72 20.53 -3.65
CA ASN A 6 7.89 20.04 -2.94
C ASN A 6 7.99 18.53 -3.17
N VAL A 7 9.14 18.07 -3.66
CA VAL A 7 9.44 16.64 -3.88
C VAL A 7 10.69 16.33 -3.09
N LYS A 8 10.63 15.33 -2.22
CA LYS A 8 11.77 14.87 -1.43
C LYS A 8 11.69 13.40 -1.08
N ASP A 9 12.86 12.80 -0.85
CA ASP A 9 13.00 11.47 -0.29
C ASP A 9 13.34 11.57 1.19
N ILE A 10 12.63 10.77 2.01
CA ILE A 10 12.82 10.69 3.45
C ILE A 10 13.22 9.25 3.78
N ASN A 11 14.42 9.09 4.33
CA ASN A 11 14.98 7.78 4.65
C ASN A 11 15.25 7.71 6.16
N ILE A 12 14.46 6.91 6.88
CA ILE A 12 14.58 6.71 8.33
C ILE A 12 14.62 5.21 8.60
N GLU A 13 15.82 4.67 8.82
CA GLU A 13 16.10 3.24 8.99
C GLU A 13 15.50 2.39 7.83
N SER A 14 14.47 1.57 8.09
CA SER A 14 13.78 0.74 7.08
C SER A 14 12.57 1.42 6.43
N THR A 15 12.34 2.70 6.68
CA THR A 15 11.24 3.48 6.08
C THR A 15 11.80 4.38 4.99
N TYR A 16 11.33 4.19 3.75
CA TYR A 16 11.78 4.91 2.56
C TYR A 16 10.55 5.57 1.91
N ILE A 17 10.41 6.88 2.13
CA ILE A 17 9.28 7.65 1.61
C ILE A 17 9.72 8.55 0.48
N HIS A 18 9.04 8.44 -0.66
CA HIS A 18 9.03 9.47 -1.70
C HIS A 18 7.79 10.34 -1.49
N LEU A 19 8.02 11.63 -1.17
CA LEU A 19 6.97 12.62 -0.94
C LEU A 19 6.86 13.58 -2.10
N LYS A 20 5.62 13.83 -2.55
CA LYS A 20 5.28 14.97 -3.41
C LYS A 20 4.10 15.72 -2.80
N THR A 21 4.29 16.99 -2.42
CA THR A 21 3.29 17.79 -1.69
C THR A 21 3.30 19.25 -2.07
N ASP A 22 2.19 19.95 -1.85
CA ASP A 22 2.07 21.41 -1.93
C ASP A 22 2.46 22.13 -0.61
N ILE A 23 2.88 21.38 0.42
CA ILE A 23 3.36 21.93 1.69
C ILE A 23 4.89 22.14 1.63
N GLU A 24 5.36 23.33 1.98
CA GLU A 24 6.80 23.65 1.95
C GLU A 24 7.54 23.16 3.21
N ASN A 25 6.95 23.32 4.39
CA ASN A 25 7.56 22.93 5.68
C ASN A 25 6.68 21.89 6.36
N ASP A 26 6.93 20.62 6.08
CA ASP A 26 6.05 19.53 6.47
C ASP A 26 6.46 18.79 7.75
N ASN A 27 7.72 18.88 8.20
CA ASN A 27 8.26 18.19 9.40
C ASN A 27 7.92 16.69 9.47
N LEU A 28 7.75 16.02 8.30
CA LEU A 28 7.36 14.61 8.27
C LEU A 28 8.40 13.67 8.87
N GLU A 29 9.68 14.04 8.86
CA GLU A 29 10.75 13.25 9.47
C GLU A 29 10.49 13.01 10.97
N ASP A 30 10.07 14.07 11.69
CA ASP A 30 9.71 13.98 13.12
C ASP A 30 8.45 13.10 13.31
N VAL A 31 7.46 13.27 12.43
CA VAL A 31 6.22 12.48 12.47
C VAL A 31 6.55 10.99 12.28
N ILE A 32 7.33 10.64 11.26
CA ILE A 32 7.70 9.26 10.95
C ILE A 32 8.52 8.66 12.09
N THR A 33 9.53 9.38 12.59
CA THR A 33 10.38 8.94 13.70
C THR A 33 9.54 8.61 14.92
N ARG A 34 8.57 9.48 15.26
CA ARG A 34 7.64 9.24 16.38
C ARG A 34 6.79 7.99 16.15
N GLN A 35 6.20 7.80 14.95
CA GLN A 35 5.37 6.63 14.68
C GLN A 35 6.19 5.34 14.79
N ARG A 36 7.41 5.33 14.26
CA ARG A 36 8.32 4.18 14.36
C ARG A 36 8.63 3.85 15.83
N GLN A 37 8.90 4.85 16.67
CA GLN A 37 9.15 4.63 18.10
C GLN A 37 7.92 4.01 18.79
N ILE A 38 6.71 4.49 18.51
CA ILE A 38 5.46 3.94 19.04
C ILE A 38 5.31 2.46 18.68
N ILE A 39 5.58 2.11 17.40
CA ILE A 39 5.53 0.71 16.93
C ILE A 39 6.57 -0.15 17.65
N MET A 40 7.81 0.32 17.76
CA MET A 40 8.89 -0.40 18.45
C MET A 40 8.55 -0.63 19.94
N ASP A 41 7.97 0.37 20.60
CA ASP A 41 7.51 0.24 22.00
C ASP A 41 6.36 -0.76 22.13
N ALA A 42 5.47 -0.84 21.14
CA ALA A 42 4.40 -1.83 21.08
C ALA A 42 4.98 -3.25 20.90
N ILE A 43 5.94 -3.44 20.00
CA ILE A 43 6.64 -4.73 19.79
C ILE A 43 7.37 -5.17 21.07
N ASN A 44 8.06 -4.26 21.75
CA ASN A 44 8.77 -4.57 22.99
C ASN A 44 7.82 -5.01 24.13
N ARG A 45 6.63 -4.42 24.21
CA ARG A 45 5.59 -4.79 25.21
C ARG A 45 4.83 -6.05 24.81
N HIS A 46 4.58 -6.23 23.53
CA HIS A 46 3.77 -7.31 22.96
C HIS A 46 4.51 -7.90 21.75
N PRO A 47 5.46 -8.84 21.94
CA PRO A 47 6.27 -9.41 20.86
C PRO A 47 5.45 -10.03 19.71
N GLN A 48 4.24 -10.51 19.98
CA GLN A 48 3.31 -11.01 18.96
C GLN A 48 2.88 -9.93 17.95
N PHE A 49 3.06 -8.63 18.27
CA PHE A 49 2.79 -7.54 17.35
C PHE A 49 3.67 -7.59 16.08
N ASN A 50 4.87 -8.20 16.21
CA ASN A 50 5.78 -8.45 15.09
C ASN A 50 5.56 -9.83 14.43
N GLY A 51 4.49 -10.53 14.77
CA GLY A 51 4.13 -11.82 14.17
C GLY A 51 3.39 -11.69 12.85
N TYR A 52 3.18 -12.83 12.19
CA TYR A 52 2.44 -12.93 10.92
C TYR A 52 0.94 -13.20 11.14
N GLU A 53 0.56 -13.64 12.31
CA GLU A 53 -0.81 -13.97 12.67
C GLU A 53 -1.55 -12.73 13.14
N LYS A 54 -2.87 -12.66 12.85
CA LYS A 54 -3.70 -11.62 13.44
C LYS A 54 -3.63 -11.65 14.95
N ILE A 55 -3.70 -10.50 15.56
CA ILE A 55 -3.70 -10.38 17.00
C ILE A 55 -5.06 -9.89 17.50
N ASP A 56 -5.50 -10.47 18.59
CA ASP A 56 -6.68 -10.04 19.33
C ASP A 56 -6.22 -9.44 20.67
N LEU A 57 -5.51 -8.30 20.57
CA LEU A 57 -5.02 -7.58 21.73
C LEU A 57 -6.03 -6.50 22.11
N TYR A 58 -6.49 -6.56 23.35
CA TYR A 58 -7.14 -5.44 24.01
C TYR A 58 -6.19 -4.90 25.08
N ASP A 59 -5.52 -3.80 24.77
CA ASP A 59 -4.71 -3.03 25.71
C ASP A 59 -5.09 -1.56 25.53
N GLU A 60 -5.57 -0.91 26.59
CA GLU A 60 -5.98 0.51 26.56
C GLU A 60 -4.85 1.39 26.03
N LYS A 61 -3.58 1.11 26.39
CA LYS A 61 -2.43 1.89 25.95
C LYS A 61 -2.10 1.72 24.46
N LEU A 62 -2.47 0.57 23.85
CA LEU A 62 -2.37 0.40 22.39
C LEU A 62 -3.46 1.20 21.68
N ASN A 63 -4.62 1.33 22.28
CA ASN A 63 -5.77 2.03 21.70
C ASN A 63 -5.63 3.56 21.73
N ASP A 64 -4.73 4.12 22.52
CA ASP A 64 -4.50 5.58 22.59
C ASP A 64 -3.68 6.11 21.40
N GLU A 65 -2.92 5.23 20.70
CA GLU A 65 -2.05 5.64 19.61
C GLU A 65 -2.69 5.31 18.24
N ARG A 66 -2.94 6.34 17.44
CA ARG A 66 -3.63 6.24 16.14
C ARG A 66 -3.00 5.21 15.21
N ILE A 67 -1.65 5.14 15.13
CA ILE A 67 -0.96 4.19 14.26
C ILE A 67 -1.20 2.75 14.66
N LEU A 68 -1.19 2.44 15.96
CA LEU A 68 -1.44 1.09 16.45
C LEU A 68 -2.88 0.67 16.20
N ASN A 69 -3.84 1.60 16.33
CA ASN A 69 -5.23 1.35 15.95
C ASN A 69 -5.38 1.02 14.47
N LEU A 70 -4.70 1.73 13.58
CA LEU A 70 -4.71 1.44 12.14
C LEU A 70 -4.18 0.03 11.87
N MET A 71 -3.02 -0.31 12.45
CA MET A 71 -2.36 -1.60 12.23
C MET A 71 -3.18 -2.77 12.82
N ILE A 72 -3.75 -2.61 14.03
CA ILE A 72 -4.58 -3.65 14.66
C ILE A 72 -5.89 -3.83 13.88
N ASN A 73 -6.54 -2.74 13.46
CA ASN A 73 -7.78 -2.81 12.68
C ASN A 73 -7.52 -3.49 11.32
N SER A 74 -6.45 -3.10 10.64
CA SER A 74 -6.04 -3.75 9.39
C SER A 74 -5.77 -5.25 9.59
N SER A 75 -5.03 -5.61 10.64
CA SER A 75 -4.74 -7.00 11.01
C SER A 75 -6.02 -7.84 11.21
N ARG A 76 -7.01 -7.29 11.92
CA ARG A 76 -8.30 -7.95 12.14
C ARG A 76 -9.08 -8.16 10.85
N ILE A 77 -9.12 -7.14 9.99
CA ILE A 77 -9.83 -7.18 8.70
C ILE A 77 -9.13 -8.14 7.75
N SER A 78 -7.83 -8.02 7.56
CA SER A 78 -7.07 -8.78 6.56
C SER A 78 -6.69 -10.19 7.02
N ASP A 79 -6.90 -10.54 8.29
CA ASP A 79 -6.45 -11.81 8.89
C ASP A 79 -4.94 -12.04 8.70
N THR A 80 -4.15 -10.97 8.92
CA THR A 80 -2.68 -10.95 8.85
C THR A 80 -2.10 -10.38 10.15
N GLY A 81 -0.78 -10.48 10.34
CA GLY A 81 -0.13 -9.79 11.45
C GLY A 81 -0.17 -8.26 11.30
N PRO A 82 -0.10 -7.47 12.39
CA PRO A 82 -0.18 -6.00 12.33
C PRO A 82 0.90 -5.37 11.46
N MET A 83 2.10 -5.96 11.41
CA MET A 83 3.20 -5.46 10.61
C MET A 83 2.97 -5.55 9.10
N ALA A 84 1.99 -6.36 8.66
CA ALA A 84 1.59 -6.45 7.25
C ALA A 84 0.98 -5.15 6.69
N SER A 85 0.64 -4.20 7.56
CA SER A 85 0.09 -2.89 7.17
C SER A 85 0.93 -1.70 7.67
N VAL A 86 2.19 -1.93 8.02
CA VAL A 86 3.03 -0.90 8.64
C VAL A 86 3.33 0.25 7.67
N ALA A 87 3.64 -0.04 6.42
CA ALA A 87 4.00 0.98 5.42
C ALA A 87 2.78 1.82 5.04
N GLY A 88 1.63 1.20 4.76
CA GLY A 88 0.37 1.88 4.52
C GLY A 88 -0.10 2.70 5.72
N SER A 89 0.07 2.19 6.96
CA SER A 89 -0.31 2.92 8.18
C SER A 89 0.55 4.16 8.42
N ILE A 90 1.86 4.08 8.22
CA ILE A 90 2.77 5.24 8.32
C ILE A 90 2.39 6.27 7.25
N SER A 91 2.20 5.84 6.00
CA SER A 91 1.80 6.72 4.90
C SER A 91 0.47 7.40 5.16
N GLN A 92 -0.52 6.69 5.75
CA GLN A 92 -1.81 7.24 6.13
C GLN A 92 -1.67 8.31 7.22
N ILE A 93 -0.90 8.06 8.29
CA ILE A 93 -0.62 9.07 9.34
C ILE A 93 0.04 10.32 8.74
N CYS A 94 0.99 10.15 7.83
CA CYS A 94 1.64 11.27 7.16
C CYS A 94 0.65 12.09 6.33
N ILE A 95 -0.25 11.46 5.58
CA ILE A 95 -1.32 12.15 4.84
C ILE A 95 -2.31 12.82 5.78
N GLU A 96 -2.70 12.19 6.89
CA GLU A 96 -3.55 12.78 7.93
C GLU A 96 -2.88 14.04 8.53
N TYR A 97 -1.57 13.99 8.79
CA TYR A 97 -0.79 15.12 9.28
C TYR A 97 -0.73 16.27 8.26
N LEU A 98 -0.38 16.00 7.01
CA LEU A 98 -0.38 17.00 5.93
C LEU A 98 -1.79 17.59 5.71
N GLY A 99 -2.83 16.80 5.94
CA GLY A 99 -4.21 17.25 5.94
C GLY A 99 -4.49 18.34 6.99
N LYS A 100 -3.90 18.23 8.19
CA LYS A 100 -3.98 19.27 9.25
C LYS A 100 -3.23 20.56 8.86
N LEU A 101 -2.24 20.46 7.98
CA LEU A 101 -1.55 21.62 7.38
C LEU A 101 -2.30 22.17 6.15
N ASN A 102 -3.53 21.68 5.88
CA ASN A 102 -4.41 22.08 4.76
C ASN A 102 -3.87 21.77 3.38
N THR A 103 -3.10 20.68 3.21
CA THR A 103 -2.68 20.23 1.88
C THR A 103 -3.86 20.03 0.94
N LYS A 104 -3.69 20.43 -0.31
CA LYS A 104 -4.60 20.17 -1.43
C LYS A 104 -4.08 19.05 -2.34
N TYR A 105 -2.79 18.77 -2.24
CA TYR A 105 -2.14 17.76 -3.04
C TYR A 105 -0.94 17.19 -2.30
N SER A 106 -1.05 15.95 -1.86
CA SER A 106 0.06 15.19 -1.29
C SER A 106 -0.03 13.74 -1.72
N ILE A 107 1.09 13.21 -2.14
CA ILE A 107 1.29 11.79 -2.48
C ILE A 107 2.50 11.30 -1.71
N ILE A 108 2.34 10.21 -1.01
CA ILE A 108 3.37 9.50 -0.26
C ILE A 108 3.46 8.10 -0.81
N GLU A 109 4.65 7.71 -1.24
CA GLU A 109 5.01 6.34 -1.59
C GLU A 109 6.02 5.83 -0.55
N ASN A 110 5.74 4.69 0.03
CA ASN A 110 6.56 4.03 1.05
C ASN A 110 6.79 2.57 0.65
N GLY A 111 7.87 2.32 -0.11
CA GLY A 111 8.24 0.97 -0.53
C GLY A 111 7.24 0.27 -1.46
N GLY A 112 6.45 1.04 -2.24
CA GLY A 112 5.40 0.55 -3.14
C GLY A 112 3.98 0.75 -2.60
N ASP A 113 3.83 1.15 -1.33
CA ASP A 113 2.54 1.48 -0.73
C ASP A 113 2.29 2.98 -0.80
N ILE A 114 1.26 3.35 -1.54
CA ILE A 114 0.93 4.73 -1.83
C ILE A 114 -0.27 5.17 -0.98
N CYS A 115 -0.12 6.32 -0.31
CA CYS A 115 -1.24 7.05 0.26
C CYS A 115 -1.27 8.45 -0.33
N LEU A 116 -2.44 8.90 -0.77
CA LEU A 116 -2.59 10.21 -1.39
C LEU A 116 -3.82 10.97 -0.88
N LYS A 117 -3.72 12.30 -0.93
CA LYS A 117 -4.82 13.25 -0.75
C LYS A 117 -4.72 14.28 -1.87
N THR A 118 -5.79 14.43 -2.66
CA THR A 118 -5.80 15.34 -3.80
C THR A 118 -7.18 15.94 -4.05
N ASP A 119 -7.24 17.21 -4.40
CA ASP A 119 -8.46 17.89 -4.82
C ASP A 119 -8.65 17.95 -6.35
N LYS A 120 -7.77 17.30 -7.09
CA LYS A 120 -7.79 17.18 -8.56
C LYS A 120 -7.51 15.74 -9.01
N LYS A 121 -7.76 15.47 -10.28
CA LYS A 121 -7.33 14.22 -10.92
C LYS A 121 -5.81 14.11 -10.91
N SER A 122 -5.30 12.92 -10.65
CA SER A 122 -3.88 12.62 -10.57
C SER A 122 -3.56 11.32 -11.27
N ILE A 123 -2.39 11.26 -11.91
CA ILE A 123 -1.88 10.02 -12.51
C ILE A 123 -0.94 9.39 -11.50
N ILE A 124 -1.22 8.14 -11.15
CA ILE A 124 -0.44 7.35 -10.20
C ILE A 124 0.11 6.14 -10.95
N SER A 125 1.43 5.99 -10.92
CA SER A 125 2.11 4.79 -11.42
C SER A 125 2.33 3.81 -10.28
N VAL A 126 2.01 2.55 -10.50
CA VAL A 126 2.20 1.46 -9.56
C VAL A 126 3.17 0.47 -10.17
N TYR A 127 4.25 0.20 -9.45
CA TYR A 127 5.25 -0.78 -9.85
C TYR A 127 4.85 -2.17 -9.40
N ALA A 128 4.74 -3.10 -10.34
CA ALA A 128 4.29 -4.48 -10.10
C ALA A 128 5.43 -5.52 -10.09
N GLY A 129 6.70 -5.08 -9.95
CA GLY A 129 7.86 -5.94 -9.84
C GLY A 129 8.63 -6.13 -11.16
N GLU A 130 9.97 -6.31 -11.07
CA GLU A 130 10.86 -6.46 -12.23
C GLU A 130 10.57 -7.73 -13.04
N ASN A 131 10.11 -8.78 -12.39
CA ASN A 131 9.83 -10.07 -13.02
C ASN A 131 8.39 -10.16 -13.54
N SER A 132 7.54 -9.16 -13.28
CA SER A 132 6.19 -9.12 -13.81
C SER A 132 6.19 -8.82 -15.30
N TYR A 133 5.35 -9.53 -16.07
CA TYR A 133 5.10 -9.18 -17.47
C TYR A 133 4.54 -7.74 -17.59
N TYR A 134 3.74 -7.32 -16.60
CA TYR A 134 3.18 -5.97 -16.48
C TYR A 134 3.92 -5.20 -15.39
N ASN A 135 5.13 -4.72 -15.66
CA ASN A 135 5.99 -4.12 -14.63
C ASN A 135 5.53 -2.75 -14.10
N ASN A 136 4.80 -2.00 -14.90
CA ASN A 136 4.23 -0.71 -14.47
C ASN A 136 2.79 -0.54 -14.96
N LEU A 137 1.92 -0.12 -14.05
CA LEU A 137 0.53 0.25 -14.32
C LEU A 137 0.33 1.72 -13.98
N ALA A 138 -0.29 2.49 -14.86
CA ALA A 138 -0.62 3.89 -14.59
C ALA A 138 -2.13 4.10 -14.56
N PHE A 139 -2.63 4.69 -13.48
CA PHE A 139 -4.05 4.91 -13.23
C PHE A 139 -4.36 6.41 -13.11
N GLU A 140 -5.47 6.84 -13.72
CA GLU A 140 -6.07 8.13 -13.44
C GLU A 140 -6.95 8.01 -12.18
N ILE A 141 -6.53 8.66 -11.10
CA ILE A 141 -7.24 8.69 -9.82
C ILE A 141 -8.03 9.99 -9.74
N ASP A 142 -9.32 9.89 -9.51
CA ASP A 142 -10.18 11.03 -9.24
C ASP A 142 -9.84 11.71 -7.89
N LYS A 143 -10.44 12.88 -7.63
CA LYS A 143 -10.26 13.61 -6.37
C LYS A 143 -10.47 12.71 -5.14
N LYS A 144 -9.50 12.72 -4.24
CA LYS A 144 -9.53 11.96 -2.98
C LYS A 144 -9.18 12.90 -1.82
N ARG A 145 -10.19 13.58 -1.29
CA ARG A 145 -10.00 14.66 -0.28
C ARG A 145 -9.74 14.15 1.13
N ASP A 146 -10.19 12.94 1.45
CA ASP A 146 -10.11 12.35 2.78
C ASP A 146 -8.98 11.32 2.92
N GLY A 147 -8.20 11.13 1.86
CA GLY A 147 -7.16 10.12 1.76
C GLY A 147 -7.57 8.96 0.85
N TYR A 148 -6.58 8.26 0.31
CA TYR A 148 -6.77 7.07 -0.51
C TYR A 148 -5.49 6.24 -0.56
N GLY A 149 -5.62 4.94 -0.34
CA GLY A 149 -4.53 3.98 -0.38
C GLY A 149 -4.51 3.20 -1.69
N ILE A 150 -3.31 3.00 -2.23
CA ILE A 150 -3.01 2.09 -3.34
C ILE A 150 -1.78 1.31 -2.91
N CYS A 151 -1.97 0.09 -2.43
CA CYS A 151 -0.90 -0.69 -1.83
C CYS A 151 -0.65 -1.95 -2.63
N THR A 152 0.61 -2.37 -2.68
CA THR A 152 1.06 -3.49 -3.50
C THR A 152 1.84 -4.47 -2.66
N SER A 153 1.44 -5.74 -2.69
CA SER A 153 2.21 -6.85 -2.13
C SER A 153 2.62 -7.82 -3.23
N SER A 154 3.81 -8.39 -3.10
CA SER A 154 4.38 -9.36 -4.03
C SER A 154 4.88 -10.58 -3.28
N GLY A 155 4.61 -11.77 -3.81
CA GLY A 155 5.18 -13.02 -3.30
C GLY A 155 6.66 -13.17 -3.59
N THR A 156 7.17 -12.40 -4.56
CA THR A 156 8.54 -12.53 -5.08
C THR A 156 9.42 -11.31 -4.75
N PHE A 157 8.83 -10.18 -4.36
CA PHE A 157 9.55 -8.92 -4.15
C PHE A 157 8.98 -8.11 -2.98
N GLY A 158 9.84 -7.47 -2.16
CA GLY A 158 9.44 -6.51 -1.13
C GLY A 158 9.96 -6.82 0.27
N HIS A 159 9.82 -5.85 1.20
CA HIS A 159 10.22 -5.97 2.60
C HIS A 159 9.16 -6.68 3.45
N SER A 160 7.91 -6.81 2.97
CA SER A 160 6.86 -7.63 3.58
C SER A 160 6.91 -9.05 3.02
N LYS A 161 7.02 -10.05 3.89
CA LYS A 161 6.94 -11.46 3.49
C LYS A 161 5.51 -11.82 3.15
N SER A 162 5.20 -12.00 1.87
CA SER A 162 4.03 -12.77 1.45
C SER A 162 4.43 -14.24 1.22
N PHE A 163 3.50 -15.15 1.47
CA PHE A 163 3.72 -16.60 1.36
C PHE A 163 3.22 -17.18 0.03
N GLY A 164 2.65 -16.35 -0.83
CA GLY A 164 2.16 -16.77 -2.14
C GLY A 164 3.14 -16.53 -3.28
N VAL A 165 2.71 -16.83 -4.50
CA VAL A 165 3.54 -16.81 -5.70
C VAL A 165 3.08 -15.81 -6.77
N SER A 166 2.16 -14.87 -6.43
CA SER A 166 1.79 -13.77 -7.34
C SER A 166 2.95 -12.83 -7.57
N ASP A 167 3.03 -12.25 -8.76
CA ASP A 167 4.02 -11.21 -9.05
C ASP A 167 3.62 -9.90 -8.37
N ALA A 168 2.32 -9.57 -8.38
CA ALA A 168 1.77 -8.46 -7.61
C ALA A 168 0.29 -8.69 -7.26
N THR A 169 -0.11 -8.19 -6.08
CA THR A 169 -1.50 -7.90 -5.73
C THR A 169 -1.60 -6.44 -5.35
N ILE A 170 -2.47 -5.70 -6.03
CA ILE A 170 -2.66 -4.25 -5.83
C ILE A 170 -4.05 -4.04 -5.28
N VAL A 171 -4.18 -3.30 -4.18
CA VAL A 171 -5.47 -3.00 -3.54
C VAL A 171 -5.67 -1.50 -3.46
N PHE A 172 -6.87 -1.06 -3.82
CA PHE A 172 -7.33 0.32 -3.77
C PHE A 172 -8.38 0.45 -2.66
N SER A 173 -8.16 1.31 -1.68
CA SER A 173 -9.08 1.52 -0.55
C SER A 173 -9.04 2.98 -0.07
N THR A 174 -10.09 3.40 0.60
CA THR A 174 -10.14 4.70 1.29
C THR A 174 -9.18 4.80 2.47
N GLU A 175 -8.68 3.67 2.97
CA GLU A 175 -7.67 3.61 4.03
C GLU A 175 -6.43 2.84 3.56
N ALA A 176 -5.25 3.50 3.56
CA ALA A 176 -4.02 2.87 3.10
C ALA A 176 -3.57 1.71 4.01
N SER A 177 -3.85 1.78 5.30
CA SER A 177 -3.59 0.68 6.23
C SER A 177 -4.39 -0.58 5.88
N ILE A 178 -5.64 -0.44 5.46
CA ILE A 178 -6.49 -1.57 5.03
C ILE A 178 -6.02 -2.07 3.66
N ALA A 179 -5.71 -1.17 2.72
CA ALA A 179 -5.20 -1.55 1.41
C ALA A 179 -3.93 -2.41 1.52
N ASP A 180 -2.97 -2.03 2.39
CA ASP A 180 -1.71 -2.72 2.62
C ASP A 180 -1.92 -4.12 3.25
N GLY A 181 -2.73 -4.20 4.32
CA GLY A 181 -3.06 -5.49 4.93
C GLY A 181 -3.78 -6.45 3.96
N LEU A 182 -4.73 -5.94 3.17
CA LEU A 182 -5.45 -6.75 2.18
C LEU A 182 -4.55 -7.14 0.99
N ALA A 183 -3.65 -6.26 0.53
CA ALA A 183 -2.68 -6.62 -0.50
C ALA A 183 -1.80 -7.80 -0.04
N THR A 184 -1.34 -7.78 1.22
CA THR A 184 -0.61 -8.90 1.83
C THR A 184 -1.48 -10.15 1.97
N ARG A 185 -2.75 -10.02 2.42
CA ARG A 185 -3.69 -11.15 2.51
C ARG A 185 -3.89 -11.83 1.17
N PHE A 186 -4.20 -11.06 0.14
CA PHE A 186 -4.44 -11.59 -1.21
C PHE A 186 -3.18 -12.20 -1.81
N ALA A 187 -2.02 -11.57 -1.61
CA ALA A 187 -0.75 -12.16 -2.02
C ALA A 187 -0.51 -13.53 -1.35
N ASN A 188 -0.84 -13.68 -0.05
CA ASN A 188 -0.74 -14.96 0.65
C ASN A 188 -1.69 -16.04 0.11
N MET A 189 -2.82 -15.66 -0.49
CA MET A 189 -3.77 -16.58 -1.12
C MET A 189 -3.36 -16.98 -2.53
N ALA A 190 -2.36 -16.35 -3.12
CA ALA A 190 -1.86 -16.63 -4.47
C ALA A 190 -1.07 -17.94 -4.51
N ASN A 191 -1.76 -19.07 -4.41
CA ASN A 191 -1.22 -20.41 -4.44
C ASN A 191 -2.06 -21.28 -5.38
N GLY A 192 -1.42 -22.20 -6.12
CA GLY A 192 -2.11 -23.07 -7.06
C GLY A 192 -1.12 -23.89 -7.88
N LYS A 193 -1.63 -24.79 -8.71
CA LYS A 193 -0.84 -25.67 -9.57
C LYS A 193 -0.43 -25.00 -10.88
N ASP A 194 -1.20 -24.01 -11.29
CA ASP A 194 -0.99 -23.22 -12.48
C ASP A 194 -1.44 -21.77 -12.26
N ASN A 195 -1.14 -20.89 -13.22
CA ASN A 195 -1.42 -19.45 -13.08
C ASN A 195 -2.91 -19.15 -13.00
N GLU A 196 -3.77 -19.91 -13.67
CA GLU A 196 -5.23 -19.71 -13.62
C GLU A 196 -5.78 -20.06 -12.23
N GLU A 197 -5.35 -21.18 -11.63
CA GLU A 197 -5.73 -21.57 -10.27
C GLU A 197 -5.24 -20.52 -9.25
N ILE A 198 -3.99 -20.03 -9.40
CA ILE A 198 -3.44 -18.96 -8.55
C ILE A 198 -4.30 -17.70 -8.59
N ILE A 199 -4.63 -17.23 -9.79
CA ILE A 199 -5.47 -16.04 -9.99
C ILE A 199 -6.88 -16.26 -9.40
N ASN A 200 -7.50 -17.40 -9.67
CA ASN A 200 -8.84 -17.70 -9.18
C ASN A 200 -8.90 -17.77 -7.65
N ASN A 201 -7.91 -18.38 -7.00
CA ASN A 201 -7.85 -18.45 -5.54
C ASN A 201 -7.77 -17.05 -4.91
N VAL A 202 -7.05 -16.12 -5.56
CA VAL A 202 -7.00 -14.71 -5.09
C VAL A 202 -8.34 -14.01 -5.30
N LEU A 203 -8.99 -14.19 -6.45
CA LEU A 203 -10.29 -13.60 -6.75
C LEU A 203 -11.35 -14.09 -5.76
N ASP A 204 -11.43 -15.40 -5.55
CA ASP A 204 -12.36 -16.02 -4.59
C ASP A 204 -12.13 -15.51 -3.18
N ALA A 205 -10.87 -15.46 -2.73
CA ALA A 205 -10.53 -14.89 -1.42
C ALA A 205 -10.93 -13.42 -1.31
N SER A 206 -10.79 -12.63 -2.38
CA SER A 206 -11.11 -11.20 -2.36
C SER A 206 -12.61 -10.91 -2.18
N ASP A 207 -13.48 -11.85 -2.53
CA ASP A 207 -14.94 -11.69 -2.46
C ASP A 207 -15.44 -11.46 -1.02
N ASP A 208 -14.79 -12.06 -0.04
CA ASP A 208 -15.13 -11.90 1.38
C ASP A 208 -14.79 -10.51 1.94
N TYR A 209 -14.01 -9.71 1.21
CA TYR A 209 -13.48 -8.42 1.67
C TYR A 209 -14.01 -7.22 0.87
N LYS A 210 -14.99 -7.40 -0.03
CA LYS A 210 -15.50 -6.36 -0.94
C LYS A 210 -15.96 -5.06 -0.25
N GLN A 211 -16.35 -5.12 1.02
CA GLN A 211 -16.75 -3.93 1.79
C GLN A 211 -15.57 -3.07 2.26
N TYR A 212 -14.33 -3.55 2.14
CA TYR A 212 -13.12 -2.88 2.66
C TYR A 212 -12.23 -2.29 1.57
N TYR A 213 -12.51 -2.56 0.29
CA TYR A 213 -11.74 -2.03 -0.83
C TYR A 213 -12.64 -1.61 -1.99
N ASP A 214 -12.17 -0.65 -2.80
CA ASP A 214 -12.86 -0.21 -4.02
C ASP A 214 -12.55 -1.14 -5.19
N ALA A 215 -11.29 -1.58 -5.28
CA ALA A 215 -10.78 -2.44 -6.33
C ALA A 215 -9.54 -3.22 -5.89
N MET A 216 -9.30 -4.35 -6.55
CA MET A 216 -8.04 -5.09 -6.48
C MET A 216 -7.62 -5.60 -7.85
N ILE A 217 -6.32 -5.76 -8.03
CA ILE A 217 -5.70 -6.39 -9.21
C ILE A 217 -4.74 -7.46 -8.71
N VAL A 218 -4.74 -8.61 -9.38
CA VAL A 218 -3.73 -9.65 -9.19
C VAL A 218 -3.03 -9.93 -10.52
N ILE A 219 -1.71 -10.09 -10.46
CA ILE A 219 -0.84 -10.37 -11.61
C ILE A 219 -0.04 -11.63 -11.33
N LYS A 220 -0.01 -12.54 -12.32
CA LYS A 220 0.85 -13.72 -12.33
C LYS A 220 1.31 -13.98 -13.73
N ASP A 221 2.62 -13.83 -13.98
CA ASP A 221 3.23 -13.90 -15.32
C ASP A 221 2.49 -12.99 -16.32
N ASP A 222 1.90 -13.51 -17.39
CA ASP A 222 1.13 -12.79 -18.42
C ASP A 222 -0.37 -12.66 -18.10
N LEU A 223 -0.83 -13.23 -16.98
CA LEU A 223 -2.22 -13.13 -16.54
C LEU A 223 -2.43 -11.96 -15.60
N ILE A 224 -3.49 -11.20 -15.85
CA ILE A 224 -3.97 -10.14 -15.01
C ILE A 224 -5.47 -10.29 -14.77
N ALA A 225 -5.89 -10.22 -13.51
CA ALA A 225 -7.30 -10.25 -13.14
C ALA A 225 -7.62 -9.16 -12.13
N LYS A 226 -8.90 -8.85 -11.99
CA LYS A 226 -9.38 -7.76 -11.15
C LYS A 226 -10.71 -8.07 -10.49
N ASN A 227 -10.96 -7.42 -9.35
CA ASN A 227 -12.26 -7.39 -8.68
C ASN A 227 -12.56 -5.93 -8.26
N GLY A 228 -13.84 -5.53 -8.25
CA GLY A 228 -14.26 -4.18 -7.88
C GLY A 228 -14.13 -3.16 -9.03
N HIS A 229 -14.23 -1.87 -8.65
CA HIS A 229 -14.24 -0.74 -9.60
C HIS A 229 -12.85 -0.16 -9.78
N ILE A 230 -12.11 -0.69 -10.77
CA ILE A 230 -10.75 -0.23 -11.09
C ILE A 230 -10.78 1.23 -11.59
N PRO A 231 -9.92 2.12 -11.08
CA PRO A 231 -9.70 3.43 -11.67
C PRO A 231 -9.28 3.32 -13.13
N LYS A 232 -9.46 4.38 -13.90
CA LYS A 232 -9.15 4.36 -15.32
C LYS A 232 -7.66 4.04 -15.55
N LEU A 233 -7.40 2.89 -16.14
CA LEU A 233 -6.07 2.46 -16.55
C LEU A 233 -5.65 3.27 -17.80
N LEU A 234 -4.50 3.93 -17.72
CA LEU A 234 -3.95 4.79 -18.79
C LEU A 234 -2.91 4.07 -19.62
N SER A 235 -2.02 3.32 -18.98
CA SER A 235 -0.96 2.57 -19.66
C SER A 235 -0.56 1.33 -18.87
N ILE A 236 -0.08 0.34 -19.59
CA ILE A 236 0.57 -0.85 -19.07
C ILE A 236 1.91 -0.96 -19.79
N ASN A 237 3.02 -0.96 -19.04
CA ASN A 237 4.33 -1.27 -19.58
C ASN A 237 4.58 -2.76 -19.41
N ASN A 238 4.75 -3.46 -20.52
CA ASN A 238 5.06 -4.87 -20.54
C ASN A 238 6.59 -5.04 -20.51
N ASN A 239 7.09 -6.09 -19.87
CA ASN A 239 8.46 -6.55 -20.06
C ASN A 239 8.56 -7.23 -21.43
N ASP A 240 8.72 -6.47 -22.49
CA ASP A 240 9.17 -7.01 -23.76
C ASP A 240 10.61 -7.49 -23.57
N GLY A 241 10.81 -8.79 -23.45
CA GLY A 241 12.11 -9.44 -23.46
C GLY A 241 12.78 -9.27 -24.84
N GLY A 242 13.28 -8.07 -25.12
CA GLY A 242 13.95 -7.78 -26.37
C GLY A 242 14.34 -6.31 -26.43
N GLY A 243 15.62 -6.02 -26.19
CA GLY A 243 16.14 -4.68 -26.40
C GLY A 243 15.87 -4.21 -27.83
N HIS A 244 15.31 -3.02 -27.94
CA HIS A 244 15.52 -2.16 -29.08
C HIS A 244 15.80 -0.75 -28.56
N ASP A 245 17.11 -0.40 -28.65
CA ASP A 245 17.55 0.95 -28.89
C ASP A 245 16.60 1.62 -29.88
N MET A 246 16.04 2.75 -29.50
CA MET A 246 15.65 3.75 -30.49
C MET A 246 16.18 5.09 -30.02
N GLY A 247 17.08 5.60 -30.83
CA GLY A 247 17.87 6.80 -30.77
C GLY A 247 17.11 8.13 -30.67
#